data_ed4ab4f38a96d08abbc7259469510387
#
_entry.id   ed4ab4f38a96d08abbc7259469510387
#
_cell.length_a   1.000
_cell.length_b   1.000
_cell.length_c   1.000
_cell.angle_alpha   90.00
_cell.angle_beta   90.00
_cell.angle_gamma   90.00
#
_symmetry.space_group_name_H-M   'P 1'
#
loop_
_entity.id
_entity.type
_entity.pdbx_description
1 polymer ?
#
loop_
_entity_poly.entity_id
_entity_poly.type
_entity_poly.pdbx_seq_one_letter_code
_entity_poly.pdbx_strand_id
1 'polypeptide(L)'
;MVAMFLHVLAHDVKNYVIRRKFIRFGETVSRHFNLILFADVRLYKELIKIPIPITNNCNDQCWKCFENCLGALDGMYINVNVLVAYRPTFRTRKGEIATNVLGVCNTKGDFVYVLVGWEGFAADSRILRDVFARENGLQVPKGYYYLCDAGYPNAKEFLGTYRGQRYHLQEWRSVGHAPTNAKEYFNMKHSSARNVIERPFGVFKGRWAILRRKSYYPLQVQCHTILACCLLHNLINREMTYCDDVDDVDEGDSTYATTTAT
;
A
#
# COMPACT_ATOMS: atom_id res chain seq x y z
N MET A 1 -7.23 2.80 -26.39
CA MET A 1 -6.52 3.68 -25.42
C MET A 1 -6.29 2.96 -24.11
N VAL A 2 -7.33 2.50 -23.42
CA VAL A 2 -7.23 1.80 -22.12
C VAL A 2 -6.29 0.59 -22.19
N ALA A 3 -6.41 -0.30 -23.19
CA ALA A 3 -5.53 -1.46 -23.33
C ALA A 3 -4.03 -1.09 -23.43
N MET A 4 -3.66 0.04 -24.07
CA MET A 4 -2.27 0.51 -24.09
C MET A 4 -1.82 0.95 -22.70
N PHE A 5 -2.65 1.67 -21.97
CA PHE A 5 -2.38 2.13 -20.61
C PHE A 5 -2.16 0.94 -19.68
N LEU A 6 -3.11 0.00 -19.62
CA LEU A 6 -2.99 -1.21 -18.79
C LEU A 6 -1.76 -2.04 -19.17
N HIS A 7 -1.45 -2.14 -20.47
CA HIS A 7 -0.28 -2.87 -20.93
C HIS A 7 1.04 -2.21 -20.45
N VAL A 8 1.11 -0.88 -20.41
CA VAL A 8 2.25 -0.15 -19.84
C VAL A 8 2.38 -0.43 -18.34
N LEU A 9 1.27 -0.35 -17.59
CA LEU A 9 1.28 -0.59 -16.14
C LEU A 9 1.71 -2.03 -15.81
N ALA A 10 1.11 -3.00 -16.49
CA ALA A 10 1.32 -4.42 -16.21
C ALA A 10 2.73 -4.93 -16.59
N HIS A 11 3.35 -4.35 -17.63
CA HIS A 11 4.59 -4.90 -18.19
C HIS A 11 5.79 -3.94 -18.16
N ASP A 12 5.61 -2.69 -17.74
CA ASP A 12 6.66 -1.64 -17.72
C ASP A 12 7.42 -1.53 -19.04
N VAL A 13 6.69 -1.54 -20.15
CA VAL A 13 7.27 -1.53 -21.49
C VAL A 13 7.56 -0.13 -21.99
N LYS A 14 8.67 0.02 -22.71
CA LYS A 14 9.05 1.30 -23.32
C LYS A 14 8.09 1.70 -24.44
N ASN A 15 7.95 3.00 -24.66
CA ASN A 15 7.06 3.58 -25.68
C ASN A 15 7.23 2.93 -27.07
N TYR A 16 8.46 2.60 -27.50
CA TYR A 16 8.66 1.98 -28.82
C TYR A 16 8.02 0.59 -28.95
N VAL A 17 7.90 -0.17 -27.85
CA VAL A 17 7.22 -1.48 -27.83
C VAL A 17 5.73 -1.29 -28.05
N ILE A 18 5.13 -0.30 -27.36
CA ILE A 18 3.72 0.05 -27.50
C ILE A 18 3.42 0.53 -28.93
N ARG A 19 4.29 1.38 -29.47
CA ARG A 19 4.19 1.85 -30.86
C ARG A 19 4.08 0.70 -31.86
N ARG A 20 4.94 -0.30 -31.73
CA ARG A 20 4.94 -1.49 -32.59
C ARG A 20 3.69 -2.35 -32.38
N LYS A 21 3.35 -2.63 -31.11
CA LYS A 21 2.23 -3.52 -30.76
C LYS A 21 0.87 -2.96 -31.17
N PHE A 22 0.65 -1.67 -31.00
CA PHE A 22 -0.63 -1.01 -31.25
C PHE A 22 -0.64 -0.17 -32.55
N ILE A 23 0.42 -0.17 -33.33
CA ILE A 23 0.56 0.57 -34.61
C ILE A 23 0.17 2.03 -34.41
N ARG A 24 0.85 2.73 -33.49
CA ARG A 24 0.61 4.13 -33.14
C ARG A 24 1.91 4.93 -33.11
N PHE A 25 1.82 6.25 -33.35
CA PHE A 25 2.94 7.16 -33.15
C PHE A 25 3.25 7.35 -31.67
N GLY A 26 4.52 7.60 -31.34
CA GLY A 26 4.98 7.74 -29.96
C GLY A 26 4.30 8.88 -29.19
N GLU A 27 4.03 9.99 -29.85
CA GLU A 27 3.28 11.11 -29.29
C GLU A 27 1.85 10.70 -28.93
N THR A 28 1.17 9.98 -29.83
CA THR A 28 -0.18 9.45 -29.59
C THR A 28 -0.21 8.50 -28.38
N VAL A 29 0.82 7.64 -28.24
CA VAL A 29 0.93 6.75 -27.08
C VAL A 29 1.08 7.56 -25.79
N SER A 30 1.98 8.54 -25.75
CA SER A 30 2.20 9.40 -24.58
C SER A 30 0.96 10.21 -24.21
N ARG A 31 0.29 10.79 -25.21
CA ARG A 31 -0.96 11.54 -25.00
C ARG A 31 -2.06 10.65 -24.44
N HIS A 32 -2.26 9.46 -25.01
CA HIS A 32 -3.28 8.53 -24.52
C HIS A 32 -2.95 7.99 -23.13
N PHE A 33 -1.68 7.74 -22.83
CA PHE A 33 -1.27 7.32 -21.48
C PHE A 33 -1.67 8.37 -20.44
N ASN A 34 -1.30 9.63 -20.64
CA ASN A 34 -1.64 10.70 -19.71
C ASN A 34 -3.14 10.95 -19.62
N LEU A 35 -3.87 10.88 -20.75
CA LEU A 35 -5.32 11.06 -20.76
C LEU A 35 -6.02 10.02 -19.90
N ILE A 36 -5.67 8.73 -20.05
CA ILE A 36 -6.26 7.65 -19.25
C ILE A 36 -5.80 7.74 -17.79
N LEU A 37 -4.53 8.06 -17.53
CA LEU A 37 -4.02 8.27 -16.18
C LEU A 37 -4.83 9.32 -15.42
N PHE A 38 -5.08 10.47 -16.04
CA PHE A 38 -5.90 11.53 -15.41
C PHE A 38 -7.39 11.15 -15.29
N ALA A 39 -7.92 10.40 -16.25
CA ALA A 39 -9.28 9.89 -16.17
C ALA A 39 -9.44 8.92 -15.00
N ASP A 40 -8.50 8.01 -14.81
CA ASP A 40 -8.48 7.04 -13.72
C ASP A 40 -8.39 7.75 -12.34
N VAL A 41 -7.46 8.70 -12.19
CA VAL A 41 -7.33 9.48 -10.94
C VAL A 41 -8.62 10.26 -10.61
N ARG A 42 -9.39 10.70 -11.61
CA ARG A 42 -10.70 11.35 -11.39
C ARG A 42 -11.74 10.42 -10.78
N LEU A 43 -11.60 9.11 -10.96
CA LEU A 43 -12.47 8.10 -10.34
C LEU A 43 -12.18 7.89 -8.85
N TYR A 44 -11.28 8.66 -8.26
CA TYR A 44 -10.91 8.54 -6.84
C TYR A 44 -12.13 8.44 -5.92
N LYS A 45 -13.08 9.38 -6.03
CA LYS A 45 -14.30 9.42 -5.19
C LYS A 45 -15.21 8.21 -5.40
N GLU A 46 -15.17 7.61 -6.58
CA GLU A 46 -15.98 6.43 -6.92
C GLU A 46 -15.31 5.13 -6.44
N LEU A 47 -14.01 5.07 -6.45
CA LEU A 47 -13.24 3.85 -6.14
C LEU A 47 -12.75 3.80 -4.69
N ILE A 48 -12.52 4.95 -4.05
CA ILE A 48 -12.21 5.03 -2.62
C ILE A 48 -13.54 5.17 -1.85
N LYS A 49 -13.84 4.18 -1.00
CA LYS A 49 -15.07 4.16 -0.20
C LYS A 49 -14.76 4.25 1.29
N ILE A 50 -15.70 4.80 2.05
CA ILE A 50 -15.62 4.86 3.50
C ILE A 50 -15.61 3.42 4.04
N PRO A 51 -14.67 3.04 4.93
CA PRO A 51 -14.61 1.71 5.50
C PRO A 51 -15.77 1.46 6.47
N ILE A 52 -16.21 0.22 6.51
CA ILE A 52 -17.22 -0.25 7.47
C ILE A 52 -16.49 -0.79 8.70
N PRO A 53 -16.78 -0.30 9.91
CA PRO A 53 -16.11 -0.76 11.12
C PRO A 53 -16.50 -2.20 11.48
N ILE A 54 -15.61 -2.89 12.18
CA ILE A 54 -15.89 -4.20 12.77
C ILE A 54 -16.91 -4.05 13.91
N THR A 55 -17.93 -4.87 13.88
CA THR A 55 -18.97 -4.92 14.91
C THR A 55 -18.78 -6.12 15.83
N ASN A 56 -19.44 -6.11 16.99
CA ASN A 56 -19.42 -7.20 17.99
C ASN A 56 -19.87 -8.57 17.43
N ASN A 57 -20.63 -8.56 16.33
CA ASN A 57 -21.14 -9.77 15.69
C ASN A 57 -20.20 -10.29 14.58
N CYS A 58 -18.96 -9.81 14.52
CA CYS A 58 -18.01 -10.26 13.52
C CYS A 58 -17.59 -11.71 13.74
N ASN A 59 -17.87 -12.58 12.76
CA ASN A 59 -17.50 -13.99 12.78
C ASN A 59 -16.09 -14.27 12.22
N ASP A 60 -15.44 -13.30 11.63
CA ASP A 60 -14.09 -13.45 11.08
C ASP A 60 -13.07 -13.63 12.21
N GLN A 61 -12.35 -14.76 12.18
CA GLN A 61 -11.37 -15.13 13.21
C GLN A 61 -10.22 -14.15 13.36
N CYS A 62 -9.88 -13.40 12.28
CA CYS A 62 -8.84 -12.38 12.31
C CYS A 62 -9.33 -11.09 12.96
N TRP A 63 -10.58 -10.71 12.71
CA TRP A 63 -11.11 -9.40 13.07
C TRP A 63 -11.96 -9.37 14.33
N LYS A 64 -12.52 -10.50 14.77
CA LYS A 64 -13.47 -10.58 15.90
C LYS A 64 -12.96 -9.97 17.23
N CYS A 65 -11.62 -9.83 17.38
CA CYS A 65 -11.02 -9.25 18.59
C CYS A 65 -10.82 -7.72 18.47
N PHE A 66 -11.17 -7.12 17.33
CA PHE A 66 -10.86 -5.71 17.01
C PHE A 66 -12.15 -4.94 16.70
N GLU A 67 -13.04 -4.87 17.69
CA GLU A 67 -14.28 -4.08 17.60
C GLU A 67 -13.95 -2.61 17.29
N ASN A 68 -14.76 -1.97 16.44
CA ASN A 68 -14.59 -0.59 15.97
C ASN A 68 -13.32 -0.37 15.11
N CYS A 69 -12.60 -1.42 14.73
CA CYS A 69 -11.50 -1.31 13.80
C CYS A 69 -12.02 -1.05 12.37
N LEU A 70 -11.39 -0.12 11.67
CA LEU A 70 -11.73 0.24 10.28
C LEU A 70 -10.88 -0.52 9.26
N GLY A 71 -9.75 -1.10 9.68
CA GLY A 71 -8.79 -1.78 8.83
C GLY A 71 -7.35 -1.58 9.29
N ALA A 72 -6.41 -1.48 8.35
CA ALA A 72 -5.00 -1.32 8.67
C ALA A 72 -4.32 -0.26 7.81
N LEU A 73 -3.23 0.31 8.32
CA LEU A 73 -2.37 1.22 7.58
C LEU A 73 -0.91 0.76 7.64
N ASP A 74 -0.19 1.04 6.57
CA ASP A 74 1.25 0.80 6.51
C ASP A 74 1.91 1.67 5.44
N GLY A 75 3.26 1.80 5.53
CA GLY A 75 4.09 2.49 4.56
C GLY A 75 4.80 1.51 3.64
N MET A 76 4.84 1.79 2.35
CA MET A 76 5.68 1.05 1.42
C MET A 76 6.58 1.97 0.61
N TYR A 77 7.75 1.44 0.21
CA TYR A 77 8.65 2.13 -0.70
C TYR A 77 8.43 1.68 -2.14
N ILE A 78 8.33 2.66 -3.04
CA ILE A 78 8.31 2.44 -4.50
C ILE A 78 9.49 3.17 -5.12
N ASN A 79 10.31 2.43 -5.85
CA ASN A 79 11.48 2.96 -6.52
C ASN A 79 11.08 4.04 -7.52
N VAL A 80 11.72 5.20 -7.45
CA VAL A 80 11.46 6.34 -8.35
C VAL A 80 12.74 6.84 -9.00
N ASN A 81 12.57 7.53 -10.11
CA ASN A 81 13.64 8.29 -10.73
C ASN A 81 13.39 9.77 -10.48
N VAL A 82 14.34 10.43 -9.84
CA VAL A 82 14.28 11.87 -9.53
C VAL A 82 15.54 12.57 -10.02
N LEU A 83 15.44 13.88 -10.21
CA LEU A 83 16.59 14.71 -10.55
C LEU A 83 17.71 14.54 -9.51
N VAL A 84 18.95 14.66 -9.93
CA VAL A 84 20.14 14.44 -9.07
C VAL A 84 20.07 15.25 -7.79
N ALA A 85 19.60 16.49 -7.86
CA ALA A 85 19.45 17.39 -6.72
C ALA A 85 18.50 16.86 -5.63
N TYR A 86 17.48 16.08 -6.00
CA TYR A 86 16.50 15.52 -5.06
C TYR A 86 16.85 14.11 -4.58
N ARG A 87 17.84 13.44 -5.15
CA ARG A 87 18.24 12.08 -4.74
C ARG A 87 18.55 11.94 -3.26
N PRO A 88 19.18 12.89 -2.57
CA PRO A 88 19.46 12.76 -1.13
C PRO A 88 18.17 12.63 -0.30
N THR A 89 17.13 13.41 -0.61
CA THR A 89 15.85 13.40 0.13
C THR A 89 15.02 12.14 -0.14
N PHE A 90 15.12 11.58 -1.36
CA PHE A 90 14.43 10.33 -1.73
C PHE A 90 15.24 9.07 -1.41
N ARG A 91 16.43 9.21 -0.80
CA ARG A 91 17.25 8.06 -0.40
C ARG A 91 16.69 7.42 0.86
N THR A 92 16.29 6.16 0.75
CA THR A 92 15.85 5.35 1.89
C THR A 92 17.04 4.98 2.81
N ARG A 93 16.75 4.46 4.00
CA ARG A 93 17.77 3.92 4.92
C ARG A 93 18.61 2.79 4.30
N LYS A 94 18.05 2.05 3.33
CA LYS A 94 18.75 1.01 2.57
C LYS A 94 19.58 1.55 1.40
N GLY A 95 19.61 2.88 1.20
CA GLY A 95 20.38 3.54 0.12
C GLY A 95 19.67 3.62 -1.22
N GLU A 96 18.47 3.08 -1.37
CA GLU A 96 17.69 3.14 -2.59
C GLU A 96 16.99 4.49 -2.77
N ILE A 97 16.75 4.90 -4.02
CA ILE A 97 15.97 6.10 -4.32
C ILE A 97 14.53 5.70 -4.52
N ALA A 98 13.70 6.02 -3.54
CA ALA A 98 12.29 5.63 -3.51
C ALA A 98 11.40 6.72 -2.92
N THR A 99 10.13 6.73 -3.29
CA THR A 99 9.09 7.48 -2.60
C THR A 99 8.44 6.60 -1.54
N ASN A 100 8.09 7.19 -0.40
CA ASN A 100 7.27 6.53 0.60
C ASN A 100 5.79 6.73 0.23
N VAL A 101 5.04 5.66 0.27
CA VAL A 101 3.60 5.60 -0.02
C VAL A 101 2.90 5.08 1.22
N LEU A 102 2.10 5.92 1.87
CA LEU A 102 1.21 5.47 2.93
C LEU A 102 -0.07 4.93 2.31
N GLY A 103 -0.36 3.65 2.55
CA GLY A 103 -1.62 3.02 2.21
C GLY A 103 -2.45 2.78 3.47
N VAL A 104 -3.75 2.98 3.36
CA VAL A 104 -4.74 2.60 4.37
C VAL A 104 -5.79 1.75 3.68
N CYS A 105 -6.06 0.57 4.19
CA CYS A 105 -7.07 -0.32 3.63
C CYS A 105 -8.16 -0.66 4.65
N ASN A 106 -9.34 -1.04 4.14
CA ASN A 106 -10.40 -1.63 4.94
C ASN A 106 -10.07 -3.10 5.29
N THR A 107 -10.96 -3.76 5.99
CA THR A 107 -10.81 -5.17 6.40
C THR A 107 -10.86 -6.19 5.25
N LYS A 108 -11.22 -5.74 4.05
CA LYS A 108 -11.24 -6.55 2.82
C LYS A 108 -10.00 -6.34 1.94
N GLY A 109 -9.12 -5.41 2.30
CA GLY A 109 -7.91 -5.07 1.54
C GLY A 109 -8.12 -4.03 0.44
N ASP A 110 -9.28 -3.35 0.37
CA ASP A 110 -9.44 -2.20 -0.53
C ASP A 110 -8.81 -0.97 0.08
N PHE A 111 -8.07 -0.21 -0.72
CA PHE A 111 -7.54 1.08 -0.29
C PHE A 111 -8.67 2.07 -0.01
N VAL A 112 -8.65 2.67 1.17
CA VAL A 112 -9.58 3.72 1.62
C VAL A 112 -8.91 5.08 1.70
N TYR A 113 -7.58 5.11 1.72
CA TYR A 113 -6.77 6.31 1.63
C TYR A 113 -5.38 5.95 1.11
N VAL A 114 -4.82 6.79 0.26
CA VAL A 114 -3.45 6.63 -0.24
C VAL A 114 -2.78 7.99 -0.31
N LEU A 115 -1.61 8.12 0.31
CA LEU A 115 -0.75 9.28 0.19
C LEU A 115 0.55 8.91 -0.50
N VAL A 116 0.85 9.55 -1.63
CA VAL A 116 2.02 9.29 -2.46
C VAL A 116 2.92 10.53 -2.53
N GLY A 117 4.21 10.32 -2.74
CA GLY A 117 5.15 11.42 -3.05
C GLY A 117 5.98 11.88 -1.86
N TRP A 118 5.88 11.22 -0.70
CA TRP A 118 6.77 11.49 0.42
C TRP A 118 8.20 11.02 0.14
N GLU A 119 9.14 11.76 0.71
CA GLU A 119 10.57 11.48 0.64
C GLU A 119 10.90 10.11 1.27
N GLY A 120 11.81 9.35 0.65
CA GLY A 120 12.19 8.02 1.15
C GLY A 120 12.85 8.02 2.52
N PHE A 121 13.39 9.16 2.97
CA PHE A 121 13.97 9.34 4.31
C PHE A 121 12.94 9.73 5.38
N ALA A 122 11.71 10.05 5.00
CA ALA A 122 10.70 10.52 5.95
C ALA A 122 10.33 9.44 6.98
N ALA A 123 10.26 9.84 8.25
CA ALA A 123 9.77 8.97 9.32
C ALA A 123 8.24 8.81 9.23
N ASP A 124 7.73 7.62 9.54
CA ASP A 124 6.30 7.29 9.48
C ASP A 124 5.44 8.22 10.33
N SER A 125 5.94 8.63 11.51
CA SER A 125 5.28 9.60 12.38
C SER A 125 5.14 11.00 11.75
N ARG A 126 6.09 11.41 10.89
CA ARG A 126 6.01 12.67 10.14
C ARG A 126 4.98 12.59 9.04
N ILE A 127 4.96 11.48 8.30
CA ILE A 127 3.98 11.22 7.24
C ILE A 127 2.57 11.21 7.84
N LEU A 128 2.39 10.51 8.95
CA LEU A 128 1.09 10.42 9.61
C LEU A 128 0.60 11.80 10.08
N ARG A 129 1.48 12.64 10.66
CA ARG A 129 1.14 14.01 11.06
C ARG A 129 0.69 14.86 9.87
N ASP A 130 1.39 14.74 8.73
CA ASP A 130 1.00 15.45 7.50
C ASP A 130 -0.36 14.99 6.98
N VAL A 131 -0.64 13.69 7.03
CA VAL A 131 -1.93 13.12 6.62
C VAL A 131 -3.10 13.76 7.36
N PHE A 132 -2.96 13.98 8.68
CA PHE A 132 -4.03 14.64 9.47
C PHE A 132 -4.09 16.15 9.29
N ALA A 133 -2.99 16.78 8.96
CA ALA A 133 -2.94 18.22 8.73
C ALA A 133 -3.53 18.66 7.38
N ARG A 134 -3.71 17.73 6.45
CA ARG A 134 -4.24 18.01 5.12
C ARG A 134 -5.76 18.19 5.15
N GLU A 135 -6.27 19.12 4.37
CA GLU A 135 -7.71 19.34 4.19
C GLU A 135 -8.43 18.07 3.70
N ASN A 136 -7.82 17.33 2.78
CA ASN A 136 -8.29 16.04 2.29
C ASN A 136 -7.55 14.85 2.93
N GLY A 137 -7.17 14.99 4.21
CA GLY A 137 -6.44 13.97 4.95
C GLY A 137 -7.31 12.79 5.38
N LEU A 138 -6.66 11.78 5.97
CA LEU A 138 -7.36 10.63 6.52
C LEU A 138 -8.25 11.08 7.69
N GLN A 139 -9.54 10.82 7.59
CA GLN A 139 -10.51 11.08 8.66
C GLN A 139 -10.78 9.79 9.43
N VAL A 140 -10.52 9.82 10.74
CA VAL A 140 -10.86 8.70 11.64
C VAL A 140 -11.96 9.20 12.60
N PRO A 141 -13.20 8.70 12.50
CA PRO A 141 -14.27 9.12 13.40
C PRO A 141 -13.94 8.75 14.85
N LYS A 142 -14.44 9.54 15.79
CA LYS A 142 -14.22 9.32 17.23
C LYS A 142 -14.69 7.91 17.64
N GLY A 143 -13.83 7.18 18.33
CA GLY A 143 -14.12 5.83 18.80
C GLY A 143 -13.74 4.70 17.82
N TYR A 144 -13.27 5.06 16.63
CA TYR A 144 -12.76 4.11 15.63
C TYR A 144 -11.25 4.21 15.49
N TYR A 145 -10.62 3.17 14.96
CA TYR A 145 -9.17 3.11 14.81
C TYR A 145 -8.73 2.19 13.65
N TYR A 146 -7.46 2.35 13.26
CA TYR A 146 -6.76 1.46 12.34
C TYR A 146 -5.64 0.72 13.06
N LEU A 147 -5.37 -0.51 12.61
CA LEU A 147 -4.16 -1.22 13.01
C LEU A 147 -2.95 -0.63 12.27
N CYS A 148 -1.82 -0.51 12.97
CA CYS A 148 -0.58 0.00 12.40
C CYS A 148 0.64 -0.77 12.92
N ASP A 149 1.78 -0.62 12.25
CA ASP A 149 3.04 -1.20 12.72
C ASP A 149 3.59 -0.49 13.97
N ALA A 150 4.50 -1.14 14.68
CA ALA A 150 5.19 -0.61 15.87
C ALA A 150 5.99 0.69 15.60
N GLY A 151 6.30 1.00 14.32
CA GLY A 151 6.94 2.24 13.90
C GLY A 151 6.06 3.48 14.06
N TYR A 152 4.74 3.29 14.06
CA TYR A 152 3.78 4.37 14.23
C TYR A 152 3.53 4.68 15.72
N PRO A 153 3.16 5.94 16.06
CA PRO A 153 2.80 6.27 17.43
C PRO A 153 1.47 5.58 17.81
N ASN A 154 1.43 5.02 18.99
CA ASN A 154 0.18 4.51 19.56
C ASN A 154 -0.70 5.71 19.99
N ALA A 155 -1.87 5.85 19.41
CA ALA A 155 -2.81 6.94 19.63
C ALA A 155 -4.24 6.40 19.67
N LYS A 156 -5.23 7.25 19.95
CA LYS A 156 -6.63 6.82 20.00
C LYS A 156 -7.13 6.26 18.67
N GLU A 157 -6.59 6.78 17.57
CA GLU A 157 -6.95 6.43 16.19
C GLU A 157 -6.08 5.32 15.62
N PHE A 158 -5.02 4.88 16.35
CA PHE A 158 -4.04 3.90 15.87
C PHE A 158 -3.63 2.93 16.94
N LEU A 159 -3.83 1.65 16.65
CA LEU A 159 -3.47 0.55 17.53
C LEU A 159 -2.26 -0.19 16.95
N GLY A 160 -1.10 0.00 17.58
CA GLY A 160 0.15 -0.69 17.25
C GLY A 160 0.39 -1.93 18.09
N THR A 161 1.43 -2.69 17.74
CA THR A 161 1.87 -3.85 18.51
C THR A 161 2.61 -3.45 19.80
N TYR A 162 2.65 -4.34 20.78
CA TYR A 162 3.51 -4.20 21.97
C TYR A 162 4.99 -4.34 21.58
N ARG A 163 5.76 -3.29 21.81
CA ARG A 163 7.20 -3.27 21.55
C ARG A 163 7.94 -4.22 22.51
N GLY A 164 9.07 -4.78 22.04
CA GLY A 164 9.88 -5.70 22.83
C GLY A 164 9.27 -7.09 23.02
N GLN A 165 8.24 -7.44 22.31
CA GLN A 165 7.60 -8.74 22.24
C GLN A 165 7.63 -9.26 20.79
N ARG A 166 7.57 -10.58 20.60
CA ARG A 166 7.42 -11.17 19.27
C ARG A 166 6.17 -10.58 18.59
N TYR A 167 6.28 -10.24 17.31
CA TYR A 167 5.16 -9.66 16.55
C TYR A 167 5.11 -10.07 15.07
N HIS A 168 6.17 -10.69 14.53
CA HIS A 168 6.17 -11.17 13.15
C HIS A 168 5.34 -12.44 13.03
N LEU A 169 4.40 -12.47 12.09
CA LEU A 169 3.49 -13.60 11.89
C LEU A 169 4.24 -14.92 11.63
N GLN A 170 5.38 -14.87 10.95
CA GLN A 170 6.22 -16.03 10.65
C GLN A 170 6.78 -16.70 11.91
N GLU A 171 7.00 -15.95 13.00
CA GLU A 171 7.56 -16.50 14.25
C GLU A 171 6.63 -17.50 14.93
N TRP A 172 5.32 -17.49 14.60
CA TRP A 172 4.31 -18.40 15.14
C TRP A 172 3.89 -19.53 14.19
N ARG A 173 4.43 -19.56 12.96
CA ARG A 173 4.09 -20.61 11.98
C ARG A 173 4.74 -21.97 12.30
N SER A 174 5.80 -22.01 13.10
CA SER A 174 6.49 -23.25 13.45
C SER A 174 5.85 -23.96 14.63
N VAL A 175 5.87 -25.30 14.60
CA VAL A 175 5.34 -26.14 15.70
C VAL A 175 6.05 -25.82 17.01
N GLY A 176 5.31 -25.60 18.08
CA GLY A 176 5.84 -25.28 19.40
C GLY A 176 6.07 -23.79 19.70
N HIS A 177 5.80 -22.89 18.74
CA HIS A 177 6.00 -21.44 18.91
C HIS A 177 4.73 -20.68 19.31
N ALA A 178 3.85 -21.28 20.10
CA ALA A 178 2.66 -20.60 20.64
C ALA A 178 3.05 -19.34 21.46
N PRO A 179 2.15 -18.34 21.54
CA PRO A 179 2.37 -17.17 22.40
C PRO A 179 2.54 -17.57 23.85
N THR A 180 3.56 -17.02 24.52
CA THR A 180 3.89 -17.37 25.91
C THR A 180 3.21 -16.46 26.93
N ASN A 181 2.70 -15.31 26.51
CA ASN A 181 2.02 -14.34 27.39
C ASN A 181 0.93 -13.56 26.63
N ALA A 182 0.12 -12.81 27.36
CA ALA A 182 -1.01 -12.06 26.80
C ALA A 182 -0.58 -11.01 25.75
N LYS A 183 0.60 -10.38 25.89
CA LYS A 183 1.11 -9.38 24.93
C LYS A 183 1.51 -10.05 23.63
N GLU A 184 2.16 -11.20 23.68
CA GLU A 184 2.48 -11.97 22.49
C GLU A 184 1.21 -12.48 21.80
N TYR A 185 0.23 -12.96 22.56
CA TYR A 185 -1.06 -13.37 21.99
C TYR A 185 -1.76 -12.21 21.27
N PHE A 186 -1.76 -11.02 21.89
CA PHE A 186 -2.26 -9.81 21.25
C PHE A 186 -1.48 -9.51 19.95
N ASN A 187 -0.14 -9.48 20.00
CA ASN A 187 0.70 -9.21 18.84
C ASN A 187 0.45 -10.21 17.70
N MET A 188 0.27 -11.48 18.01
CA MET A 188 -0.07 -12.51 17.03
C MET A 188 -1.41 -12.20 16.34
N LYS A 189 -2.46 -11.90 17.13
CA LYS A 189 -3.79 -11.54 16.58
C LYS A 189 -3.71 -10.24 15.75
N HIS A 190 -3.01 -9.25 16.28
CA HIS A 190 -2.79 -7.97 15.62
C HIS A 190 -2.07 -8.14 14.27
N SER A 191 -0.96 -8.88 14.22
CA SER A 191 -0.22 -9.13 12.99
C SER A 191 -1.03 -9.94 11.98
N SER A 192 -1.83 -10.91 12.45
CA SER A 192 -2.75 -11.66 11.60
C SER A 192 -3.78 -10.75 10.92
N ALA A 193 -4.39 -9.84 11.67
CA ALA A 193 -5.35 -8.88 11.13
C ALA A 193 -4.66 -7.82 10.25
N ARG A 194 -3.48 -7.30 10.67
CA ARG A 194 -2.73 -6.30 9.91
C ARG A 194 -2.20 -6.83 8.56
N ASN A 195 -2.06 -8.14 8.41
CA ASN A 195 -1.70 -8.75 7.12
C ASN A 195 -2.66 -8.34 5.97
N VAL A 196 -3.84 -7.82 6.29
CA VAL A 196 -4.78 -7.24 5.32
C VAL A 196 -4.19 -6.08 4.52
N ILE A 197 -3.19 -5.33 5.01
CA ILE A 197 -2.51 -4.29 4.24
C ILE A 197 -1.24 -4.83 3.55
N GLU A 198 -0.58 -5.83 4.11
CA GLU A 198 0.62 -6.43 3.53
C GLU A 198 0.28 -7.20 2.24
N ARG A 199 -0.82 -7.98 2.24
CA ARG A 199 -1.30 -8.72 1.07
C ARG A 199 -1.60 -7.81 -0.14
N PRO A 200 -2.42 -6.76 -0.05
CA PRO A 200 -2.59 -5.78 -1.13
C PRO A 200 -1.27 -5.20 -1.64
N PHE A 201 -0.32 -4.87 -0.78
CA PHE A 201 0.98 -4.36 -1.21
C PHE A 201 1.79 -5.39 -2.01
N GLY A 202 1.74 -6.67 -1.62
CA GLY A 202 2.35 -7.77 -2.39
C GLY A 202 1.69 -7.93 -3.75
N VAL A 203 0.37 -8.11 -3.78
CA VAL A 203 -0.43 -8.22 -5.03
C VAL A 203 -0.23 -6.99 -5.93
N PHE A 204 -0.21 -5.80 -5.35
CA PHE A 204 -0.02 -4.54 -6.03
C PHE A 204 1.31 -4.49 -6.79
N LYS A 205 2.42 -4.80 -6.13
CA LYS A 205 3.75 -4.89 -6.77
C LYS A 205 3.83 -6.05 -7.75
N GLY A 206 3.18 -7.17 -7.47
CA GLY A 206 3.13 -8.34 -8.36
C GLY A 206 2.41 -8.03 -9.67
N ARG A 207 1.23 -7.42 -9.59
CA ARG A 207 0.35 -7.10 -10.73
C ARG A 207 0.92 -6.02 -11.65
N TRP A 208 1.55 -4.97 -11.07
CA TRP A 208 1.99 -3.80 -11.81
C TRP A 208 3.51 -3.73 -11.91
N ALA A 209 4.08 -4.24 -13.01
CA ALA A 209 5.53 -4.24 -13.21
C ALA A 209 6.15 -2.84 -13.20
N ILE A 210 5.39 -1.80 -13.57
CA ILE A 210 5.85 -0.41 -13.55
C ILE A 210 6.23 0.08 -12.14
N LEU A 211 5.70 -0.53 -11.09
CA LEU A 211 5.97 -0.19 -9.70
C LEU A 211 7.24 -0.86 -9.14
N ARG A 212 7.75 -1.90 -9.81
CA ARG A 212 8.94 -2.63 -9.39
C ARG A 212 10.23 -2.00 -9.90
N ARG A 213 10.15 -1.19 -10.96
CA ARG A 213 11.30 -0.58 -11.61
C ARG A 213 11.30 0.94 -11.44
N LYS A 214 12.47 1.55 -11.65
CA LYS A 214 12.61 3.01 -11.68
C LYS A 214 12.04 3.53 -13.00
N SER A 215 10.87 4.12 -12.94
CA SER A 215 10.24 4.74 -14.10
C SER A 215 11.00 6.01 -14.52
N TYR A 216 11.07 6.27 -15.81
CA TYR A 216 11.68 7.49 -16.37
C TYR A 216 10.70 8.67 -16.52
N TYR A 217 9.44 8.50 -16.12
CA TYR A 217 8.47 9.59 -16.08
C TYR A 217 8.85 10.65 -15.04
N PRO A 218 8.43 11.91 -15.21
CA PRO A 218 8.52 12.92 -14.15
C PRO A 218 7.91 12.42 -12.84
N LEU A 219 8.46 12.83 -11.69
CA LEU A 219 8.01 12.34 -10.37
C LEU A 219 6.51 12.48 -10.17
N GLN A 220 5.91 13.60 -10.59
CA GLN A 220 4.46 13.81 -10.51
C GLN A 220 3.68 12.73 -11.26
N VAL A 221 4.11 12.36 -12.47
CA VAL A 221 3.48 11.29 -13.27
C VAL A 221 3.67 9.94 -12.60
N GLN A 222 4.85 9.69 -12.01
CA GLN A 222 5.08 8.46 -11.22
C GLN A 222 4.12 8.38 -10.03
N CYS A 223 3.92 9.48 -9.28
CA CYS A 223 2.98 9.54 -8.17
C CYS A 223 1.53 9.29 -8.62
N HIS A 224 1.09 9.93 -9.70
CA HIS A 224 -0.24 9.66 -10.27
C HIS A 224 -0.39 8.22 -10.74
N THR A 225 0.67 7.62 -11.30
CA THR A 225 0.67 6.21 -11.72
C THR A 225 0.50 5.27 -10.53
N ILE A 226 1.18 5.54 -9.41
CA ILE A 226 1.03 4.75 -8.18
C ILE A 226 -0.43 4.85 -7.69
N LEU A 227 -0.99 6.06 -7.63
CA LEU A 227 -2.38 6.27 -7.23
C LEU A 227 -3.35 5.54 -8.17
N ALA A 228 -3.17 5.66 -9.48
CA ALA A 228 -3.98 4.97 -10.48
C ALA A 228 -3.96 3.44 -10.28
N CYS A 229 -2.77 2.88 -10.03
CA CYS A 229 -2.64 1.45 -9.72
C CYS A 229 -3.42 1.05 -8.45
N CYS A 230 -3.47 1.91 -7.40
CA CYS A 230 -4.28 1.65 -6.19
C CYS A 230 -5.78 1.67 -6.50
N LEU A 231 -6.23 2.62 -7.32
CA LEU A 231 -7.63 2.70 -7.75
C LEU A 231 -8.05 1.50 -8.59
N LEU A 232 -7.20 1.08 -9.53
CA LEU A 232 -7.40 -0.13 -10.33
C LEU A 232 -7.38 -1.40 -9.45
N HIS A 233 -6.58 -1.44 -8.38
CA HIS A 233 -6.62 -2.55 -7.42
C HIS A 233 -8.01 -2.67 -6.78
N ASN A 234 -8.57 -1.55 -6.29
CA ASN A 234 -9.92 -1.55 -5.73
C ASN A 234 -10.98 -1.97 -6.74
N LEU A 235 -10.88 -1.47 -7.98
CA LEU A 235 -11.79 -1.85 -9.05
C LEU A 235 -11.74 -3.36 -9.32
N ILE A 236 -10.55 -3.91 -9.46
CA ILE A 236 -10.35 -5.33 -9.70
C ILE A 236 -10.87 -6.18 -8.54
N ASN A 237 -10.58 -5.80 -7.30
CA ASN A 237 -11.08 -6.53 -6.13
C ASN A 237 -12.60 -6.58 -6.07
N ARG A 238 -13.29 -5.51 -6.51
CA ARG A 238 -14.76 -5.48 -6.53
C ARG A 238 -15.37 -6.30 -7.65
N GLU A 239 -14.77 -6.21 -8.85
CA GLU A 239 -15.33 -6.83 -10.04
C GLU A 239 -14.92 -8.30 -10.20
N MET A 240 -13.76 -8.69 -9.63
CA MET A 240 -13.18 -10.01 -9.79
C MET A 240 -13.17 -10.81 -8.48
N THR A 241 -14.19 -10.74 -7.69
CA THR A 241 -14.32 -11.41 -6.38
C THR A 241 -14.24 -12.96 -6.47
N TYR A 242 -14.13 -13.54 -7.66
CA TYR A 242 -14.17 -14.97 -7.94
C TYR A 242 -12.90 -15.57 -8.58
N CYS A 243 -11.79 -14.82 -8.62
CA CYS A 243 -10.51 -15.39 -9.09
C CYS A 243 -9.58 -15.62 -7.87
N ASP A 244 -10.03 -16.42 -6.92
CA ASP A 244 -9.19 -16.99 -5.88
C ASP A 244 -8.45 -18.21 -6.45
N ASP A 245 -7.43 -17.99 -7.27
CA ASP A 245 -6.39 -18.97 -7.58
C ASP A 245 -5.20 -18.21 -8.16
N VAL A 246 -4.51 -17.45 -7.33
CA VAL A 246 -3.12 -17.13 -7.60
C VAL A 246 -2.31 -17.88 -6.55
N ASP A 247 -1.68 -18.94 -7.03
CA ASP A 247 -0.73 -19.74 -6.30
C ASP A 247 0.15 -18.89 -5.37
N ASP A 248 0.37 -19.41 -4.16
CA ASP A 248 1.30 -18.89 -3.17
C ASP A 248 2.66 -18.62 -3.83
N VAL A 249 2.84 -17.39 -4.32
CA VAL A 249 4.16 -16.93 -4.75
C VAL A 249 4.97 -16.81 -3.48
N ASP A 250 5.96 -17.68 -3.40
CA ASP A 250 7.01 -17.77 -2.39
C ASP A 250 7.37 -16.36 -1.87
N GLU A 251 7.00 -16.06 -0.62
CA GLU A 251 7.26 -14.79 0.05
C GLU A 251 8.74 -14.70 0.47
N GLY A 252 9.64 -14.80 -0.49
CA GLY A 252 11.04 -14.45 -0.35
C GLY A 252 11.22 -12.95 -0.51
N ASP A 253 11.43 -12.27 0.61
CA ASP A 253 11.92 -10.89 0.72
C ASP A 253 10.87 -9.78 0.86
N SER A 254 10.05 -9.87 1.91
CA SER A 254 9.35 -8.72 2.47
C SER A 254 10.34 -7.86 3.29
N THR A 255 11.10 -7.01 2.60
CA THR A 255 11.97 -6.02 3.24
C THR A 255 11.16 -4.79 3.67
N TYR A 256 10.27 -4.96 4.63
CA TYR A 256 9.66 -3.84 5.34
C TYR A 256 10.66 -3.27 6.34
N ALA A 257 10.75 -1.95 6.39
CA ALA A 257 11.68 -1.24 7.27
C ALA A 257 11.30 -1.45 8.73
N THR A 258 11.89 -2.45 9.39
CA THR A 258 11.85 -2.56 10.83
C THR A 258 12.71 -1.46 11.42
N THR A 259 12.09 -0.51 12.07
CA THR A 259 12.78 0.52 12.86
C THR A 259 13.23 -0.13 14.17
N THR A 260 14.44 -0.66 14.23
CA THR A 260 15.10 -0.91 15.52
C THR A 260 15.59 0.44 16.04
N ALA A 261 14.88 0.98 17.01
CA ALA A 261 15.39 2.05 17.86
C ALA A 261 16.39 1.42 18.84
N THR A 262 17.64 1.78 18.73
CA THR A 262 18.64 1.78 19.82
C THR A 262 18.52 3.08 20.57
#